data_13a86fdbb226605292ef88986326b7d4
#
_entry.id   13a86fdbb226605292ef88986326b7d4
#
_cell.length_a   1.000
_cell.length_b   1.000
_cell.length_c   1.000
_cell.angle_alpha   90.00
_cell.angle_beta   90.00
_cell.angle_gamma   90.00
#
_symmetry.space_group_name_H-M   'P 1'
#
loop_
_entity.id
_entity.type
_entity.pdbx_description
1 polymer ?
#
loop_
_entity_poly.entity_id
_entity_poly.type
_entity_poly.pdbx_seq_one_letter_code
_entity_poly.pdbx_strand_id
1 'polypeptide(L)'
;MGEIVTAFGVCHSPHLLTRPPDEVPEQSEASIAAMRELGKLLDETKPDVILFLGSDHLETFSMTCIPTFAIIAGERVVAEHGGFRYDLSNNREMAEDLLEKLIHAGFQIAYSHDALLGHTFATPFEYVLEDRNIPVVPFFTNVYLPPLPTMQQCAALGSAIAEIIKGRKERVAVIASGGMSHYPGTEKYPYPEYDFDYWMIAELERGNIDAVLNLTPTQLDETGNTEMLNWGIMFGMIGRAPGELIQYTPTWHHGHGYMRFLPHRKRQKPMMKTRELYGGFKFSNQGFKFYKPPRAEAAKLNKLLYDARLSPSLVEKIVTNLDQVAEDYGLSPEERRIAQNLVDVGATEGKVSDYVPPFVEFGVHPLMALMGIHATYPAAKKAAQERNPVLK
;
A
#
# COMPACT_ATOMS: atom_id res chain seq x y z
N MET A 1 21.23 20.66 -13.67
CA MET A 1 20.42 19.62 -14.31
C MET A 1 20.03 18.66 -13.21
N GLY A 2 18.73 18.38 -13.08
CA GLY A 2 18.22 17.50 -12.03
C GLY A 2 18.72 16.08 -12.21
N GLU A 3 18.86 15.34 -11.12
CA GLU A 3 19.37 13.97 -11.13
C GLU A 3 18.68 13.11 -10.05
N ILE A 4 18.53 11.81 -10.33
CA ILE A 4 18.11 10.83 -9.32
C ILE A 4 19.38 10.36 -8.62
N VAL A 5 19.52 10.73 -7.34
CA VAL A 5 20.75 10.50 -6.56
C VAL A 5 20.73 9.21 -5.78
N THR A 6 19.55 8.70 -5.44
CA THR A 6 19.34 7.38 -4.84
C THR A 6 17.92 6.88 -5.10
N ALA A 7 17.76 5.58 -5.09
CA ALA A 7 16.46 4.94 -5.21
C ALA A 7 16.44 3.65 -4.36
N PHE A 8 15.34 3.39 -3.67
CA PHE A 8 15.18 2.19 -2.87
C PHE A 8 13.70 1.80 -2.68
N GLY A 9 13.48 0.52 -2.50
CA GLY A 9 12.19 -0.06 -2.18
C GLY A 9 12.09 -0.40 -0.70
N VAL A 10 10.92 -0.12 -0.09
CA VAL A 10 10.67 -0.34 1.34
C VAL A 10 9.29 -0.97 1.54
N CYS A 11 9.20 -1.93 2.46
CA CYS A 11 7.92 -2.37 2.99
C CYS A 11 7.35 -1.30 3.96
N HIS A 12 6.02 -1.17 3.99
CA HIS A 12 5.33 -0.20 4.83
C HIS A 12 4.30 -0.85 5.78
N SER A 13 4.50 -2.10 6.18
CA SER A 13 3.54 -2.80 7.04
C SER A 13 3.12 -1.91 8.23
N PRO A 14 1.80 -1.68 8.44
CA PRO A 14 1.29 -0.88 9.55
C PRO A 14 1.59 -1.51 10.91
N HIS A 15 1.82 -2.81 10.95
CA HIS A 15 2.19 -3.53 12.17
C HIS A 15 3.54 -3.09 12.75
N LEU A 16 4.42 -2.49 11.92
CA LEU A 16 5.66 -1.89 12.41
C LEU A 16 5.43 -0.64 13.28
N LEU A 17 4.31 0.08 13.07
CA LEU A 17 3.89 1.20 13.92
C LEU A 17 3.09 0.71 15.12
N THR A 18 2.08 -0.13 14.90
CA THR A 18 1.08 -0.49 15.91
C THR A 18 1.51 -1.61 16.85
N ARG A 19 2.51 -2.42 16.46
CA ARG A 19 3.10 -3.51 17.25
C ARG A 19 2.08 -4.45 17.88
N PRO A 20 1.18 -5.06 17.09
CA PRO A 20 0.21 -5.98 17.64
C PRO A 20 0.89 -7.22 18.27
N PRO A 21 0.25 -7.87 19.26
CA PRO A 21 0.89 -8.92 20.07
C PRO A 21 1.19 -10.23 19.33
N ASP A 22 0.62 -10.43 18.15
CA ASP A 22 0.84 -11.57 17.26
C ASP A 22 2.05 -11.41 16.34
N GLU A 23 2.69 -10.23 16.34
CA GLU A 23 3.95 -10.00 15.64
C GLU A 23 5.15 -10.54 16.43
N VAL A 24 6.14 -11.06 15.67
CA VAL A 24 7.42 -11.50 16.24
C VAL A 24 8.33 -10.26 16.39
N PRO A 25 8.70 -9.86 17.64
CA PRO A 25 9.45 -8.63 17.88
C PRO A 25 10.76 -8.56 17.10
N GLU A 26 11.51 -9.68 17.01
CA GLU A 26 12.79 -9.75 16.31
C GLU A 26 12.65 -9.48 14.81
N GLN A 27 11.55 -9.93 14.19
CA GLN A 27 11.24 -9.67 12.78
C GLN A 27 10.88 -8.21 12.54
N SER A 28 10.12 -7.61 13.45
CA SER A 28 9.79 -6.19 13.41
C SER A 28 11.04 -5.32 13.56
N GLU A 29 11.92 -5.64 14.52
CA GLU A 29 13.17 -4.90 14.71
C GLU A 29 14.13 -5.03 13.52
N ALA A 30 14.22 -6.22 12.89
CA ALA A 30 15.02 -6.41 11.68
C ALA A 30 14.49 -5.52 10.52
N SER A 31 13.19 -5.43 10.37
CA SER A 31 12.53 -4.58 9.36
C SER A 31 12.79 -3.09 9.61
N ILE A 32 12.69 -2.65 10.85
CA ILE A 32 12.96 -1.24 11.24
C ILE A 32 14.44 -0.90 11.06
N ALA A 33 15.34 -1.80 11.45
CA ALA A 33 16.77 -1.60 11.26
C ALA A 33 17.13 -1.43 9.77
N ALA A 34 16.47 -2.21 8.88
CA ALA A 34 16.64 -2.08 7.44
C ALA A 34 16.13 -0.73 6.89
N MET A 35 14.99 -0.24 7.37
CA MET A 35 14.49 1.10 7.01
C MET A 35 15.44 2.20 7.44
N ARG A 36 15.97 2.15 8.67
CA ARG A 36 16.96 3.11 9.16
C ARG A 36 18.27 3.05 8.36
N GLU A 37 18.68 1.85 7.95
CA GLU A 37 19.85 1.70 7.06
C GLU A 37 19.64 2.36 5.70
N LEU A 38 18.44 2.21 5.12
CA LEU A 38 18.06 2.91 3.89
C LEU A 38 17.97 4.43 4.10
N GLY A 39 17.51 4.88 5.26
CA GLY A 39 17.47 6.30 5.62
C GLY A 39 18.86 6.97 5.60
N LYS A 40 19.94 6.24 5.92
CA LYS A 40 21.31 6.78 5.83
C LYS A 40 21.71 7.16 4.41
N LEU A 41 21.11 6.56 3.38
CA LEU A 41 21.34 6.95 1.99
C LEU A 41 20.89 8.38 1.71
N LEU A 42 19.89 8.89 2.43
CA LEU A 42 19.45 10.27 2.34
C LEU A 42 20.51 11.23 2.91
N ASP A 43 21.20 10.84 3.98
CA ASP A 43 22.31 11.60 4.57
C ASP A 43 23.55 11.62 3.66
N GLU A 44 23.81 10.47 3.00
CA GLU A 44 24.95 10.30 2.09
C GLU A 44 24.76 11.07 0.78
N THR A 45 23.54 10.98 0.20
CA THR A 45 23.26 11.52 -1.13
C THR A 45 22.72 12.94 -1.10
N LYS A 46 22.23 13.41 0.05
CA LYS A 46 21.72 14.78 0.30
C LYS A 46 20.74 15.23 -0.80
N PRO A 47 19.60 14.58 -0.96
CA PRO A 47 18.60 14.99 -1.92
C PRO A 47 17.94 16.32 -1.49
N ASP A 48 17.50 17.11 -2.46
CA ASP A 48 16.71 18.32 -2.24
C ASP A 48 15.22 17.98 -2.03
N VAL A 49 14.78 16.81 -2.55
CA VAL A 49 13.39 16.35 -2.52
C VAL A 49 13.31 14.83 -2.61
N ILE A 50 12.28 14.27 -2.00
CA ILE A 50 11.91 12.86 -2.11
C ILE A 50 10.68 12.74 -3.00
N LEU A 51 10.79 12.02 -4.12
CA LEU A 51 9.62 11.50 -4.83
C LEU A 51 9.23 10.18 -4.19
N PHE A 52 8.09 10.18 -3.52
CA PHE A 52 7.60 9.05 -2.75
C PHE A 52 6.47 8.33 -3.49
N LEU A 53 6.77 7.16 -4.03
CA LEU A 53 5.83 6.31 -4.75
C LEU A 53 5.13 5.37 -3.76
N GLY A 54 3.83 5.52 -3.60
CA GLY A 54 3.05 4.75 -2.64
C GLY A 54 1.72 4.26 -3.22
N SER A 55 1.05 3.43 -2.47
CA SER A 55 -0.27 2.89 -2.80
C SER A 55 -1.34 3.43 -1.85
N ASP A 56 -2.58 3.42 -2.30
CA ASP A 56 -3.72 3.66 -1.43
C ASP A 56 -4.33 2.32 -0.98
N HIS A 57 -4.38 2.12 0.33
CA HIS A 57 -5.07 0.99 0.95
C HIS A 57 -6.54 1.32 1.24
N LEU A 58 -7.18 2.10 0.35
CA LEU A 58 -8.52 2.62 0.53
C LEU A 58 -8.62 3.53 1.77
N GLU A 59 -7.52 4.17 2.13
CA GLU A 59 -7.42 5.09 3.26
C GLU A 59 -7.60 6.55 2.83
N THR A 60 -7.11 6.91 1.65
CA THR A 60 -7.06 8.28 1.14
C THR A 60 -8.19 8.56 0.15
N PHE A 61 -8.37 7.71 -0.87
CA PHE A 61 -9.35 7.94 -1.93
C PHE A 61 -10.65 7.19 -1.68
N SER A 62 -11.78 7.86 -1.96
CA SER A 62 -13.10 7.24 -1.89
C SER A 62 -13.30 6.22 -3.00
N MET A 63 -13.95 5.09 -2.69
CA MET A 63 -14.33 4.09 -3.68
C MET A 63 -15.33 4.60 -4.74
N THR A 64 -15.84 5.80 -4.58
CA THR A 64 -16.68 6.45 -5.61
C THR A 64 -15.86 7.00 -6.78
N CYS A 65 -14.55 7.22 -6.58
CA CYS A 65 -13.63 7.65 -7.62
C CYS A 65 -12.20 7.22 -7.26
N ILE A 66 -11.73 6.12 -7.82
CA ILE A 66 -10.37 5.62 -7.59
C ILE A 66 -9.49 6.00 -8.78
N PRO A 67 -8.47 6.83 -8.57
CA PRO A 67 -7.52 7.15 -9.62
C PRO A 67 -6.55 5.99 -9.87
N THR A 68 -6.19 5.74 -11.12
CA THR A 68 -5.09 4.80 -11.45
C THR A 68 -3.75 5.32 -10.94
N PHE A 69 -3.51 6.62 -11.13
CA PHE A 69 -2.36 7.36 -10.61
C PHE A 69 -2.84 8.70 -10.05
N ALA A 70 -2.22 9.13 -8.95
CA ALA A 70 -2.50 10.46 -8.41
C ALA A 70 -1.25 11.08 -7.80
N ILE A 71 -1.20 12.43 -7.77
CA ILE A 71 -0.14 13.20 -7.13
C ILE A 71 -0.73 14.15 -6.09
N ILE A 72 -0.02 14.35 -4.98
CA ILE A 72 -0.40 15.35 -3.98
C ILE A 72 0.35 16.64 -4.28
N ALA A 73 -0.40 17.68 -4.63
CA ALA A 73 0.09 18.98 -5.06
C ALA A 73 -0.21 20.12 -4.06
N GLY A 74 -0.49 19.78 -2.80
CA GLY A 74 -0.68 20.75 -1.71
C GLY A 74 0.63 21.24 -1.13
N GLU A 75 0.55 22.20 -0.20
CA GLU A 75 1.73 22.74 0.52
C GLU A 75 2.30 21.75 1.54
N ARG A 76 1.44 20.92 2.11
CA ARG A 76 1.79 19.98 3.18
C ARG A 76 1.50 18.55 2.77
N VAL A 77 2.26 17.64 3.34
CA VAL A 77 2.08 16.19 3.25
C VAL A 77 1.74 15.69 4.64
N VAL A 78 0.47 15.37 4.87
CA VAL A 78 0.00 14.88 6.16
C VAL A 78 -0.28 13.38 6.05
N ALA A 79 0.38 12.59 6.90
CA ALA A 79 0.14 11.14 7.01
C ALA A 79 -0.25 10.77 8.42
N GLU A 80 -1.20 9.83 8.56
CA GLU A 80 -1.67 9.40 9.88
C GLU A 80 -1.99 7.90 9.87
N HIS A 81 -1.52 7.19 10.88
CA HIS A 81 -1.90 5.79 11.11
C HIS A 81 -1.59 5.36 12.54
N GLY A 82 -2.51 4.61 13.18
CA GLY A 82 -2.28 4.01 14.49
C GLY A 82 -1.95 4.99 15.62
N GLY A 83 -2.43 6.24 15.52
CA GLY A 83 -2.15 7.31 16.48
C GLY A 83 -0.87 8.11 16.17
N PHE A 84 -0.10 7.72 15.18
CA PHE A 84 1.05 8.47 14.68
C PHE A 84 0.60 9.48 13.62
N ARG A 85 1.13 10.70 13.67
CA ARG A 85 0.82 11.76 12.72
C ARG A 85 2.09 12.48 12.31
N TYR A 86 2.24 12.64 11.01
CA TYR A 86 3.37 13.30 10.36
C TYR A 86 2.84 14.47 9.53
N ASP A 87 3.54 15.59 9.55
CA ASP A 87 3.20 16.79 8.81
C ASP A 87 4.48 17.38 8.19
N LEU A 88 4.73 17.04 6.94
CA LEU A 88 5.95 17.36 6.21
C LEU A 88 5.70 18.43 5.16
N SER A 89 6.78 19.09 4.72
CA SER A 89 6.73 20.00 3.57
C SER A 89 6.59 19.22 2.26
N ASN A 90 5.74 19.70 1.36
CA ASN A 90 5.74 19.24 -0.03
C ASN A 90 6.66 20.13 -0.89
N ASN A 91 7.26 19.54 -1.93
CA ASN A 91 7.80 20.35 -3.03
C ASN A 91 6.69 20.56 -4.07
N ARG A 92 5.78 21.49 -3.75
CA ARG A 92 4.61 21.79 -4.58
C ARG A 92 4.98 22.15 -6.02
N GLU A 93 6.03 22.97 -6.22
CA GLU A 93 6.49 23.35 -7.56
C GLU A 93 6.83 22.13 -8.42
N MET A 94 7.53 21.15 -7.82
CA MET A 94 7.84 19.89 -8.51
C MET A 94 6.57 19.05 -8.75
N ALA A 95 5.67 18.99 -7.78
CA ALA A 95 4.42 18.24 -7.92
C ALA A 95 3.55 18.78 -9.06
N GLU A 96 3.38 20.11 -9.15
CA GLU A 96 2.61 20.77 -10.21
C GLU A 96 3.28 20.62 -11.58
N ASP A 97 4.61 20.74 -11.66
CA ASP A 97 5.38 20.54 -12.90
C ASP A 97 5.29 19.11 -13.41
N LEU A 98 5.40 18.12 -12.51
CA LEU A 98 5.17 16.70 -12.85
C LEU A 98 3.74 16.48 -13.35
N LEU A 99 2.74 16.99 -12.64
CA LEU A 99 1.33 16.85 -13.00
C LEU A 99 1.05 17.37 -14.42
N GLU A 100 1.46 18.61 -14.69
CA GLU A 100 1.23 19.25 -15.99
C GLU A 100 1.91 18.48 -17.13
N LYS A 101 3.21 18.19 -16.99
CA LYS A 101 3.99 17.56 -18.04
C LYS A 101 3.58 16.09 -18.28
N LEU A 102 3.20 15.35 -17.24
CA LEU A 102 2.71 13.97 -17.39
C LEU A 102 1.34 13.93 -18.10
N ILE A 103 0.44 14.85 -17.78
CA ILE A 103 -0.84 14.95 -18.50
C ILE A 103 -0.58 15.28 -19.98
N HIS A 104 0.30 16.24 -20.28
CA HIS A 104 0.67 16.58 -21.66
C HIS A 104 1.39 15.43 -22.40
N ALA A 105 2.09 14.56 -21.66
CA ALA A 105 2.67 13.33 -22.20
C ALA A 105 1.66 12.18 -22.40
N GLY A 106 0.37 12.39 -22.07
CA GLY A 106 -0.72 11.43 -22.29
C GLY A 106 -1.03 10.53 -21.11
N PHE A 107 -0.41 10.73 -19.93
CA PHE A 107 -0.74 9.98 -18.73
C PHE A 107 -1.98 10.56 -18.04
N GLN A 108 -2.86 9.67 -17.56
CA GLN A 108 -4.03 10.07 -16.78
C GLN A 108 -3.65 10.15 -15.30
N ILE A 109 -3.33 11.34 -14.83
CA ILE A 109 -2.92 11.62 -13.45
C ILE A 109 -4.02 12.43 -12.76
N ALA A 110 -4.60 11.89 -11.69
CA ALA A 110 -5.43 12.68 -10.77
C ALA A 110 -4.54 13.50 -9.82
N TYR A 111 -5.11 14.48 -9.14
CA TYR A 111 -4.39 15.23 -8.13
C TYR A 111 -5.29 15.63 -6.96
N SER A 112 -4.66 15.86 -5.82
CA SER A 112 -5.29 16.43 -4.62
C SER A 112 -4.37 17.48 -4.01
N HIS A 113 -4.94 18.56 -3.48
CA HIS A 113 -4.21 19.55 -2.69
C HIS A 113 -4.32 19.30 -1.18
N ASP A 114 -5.27 18.47 -0.78
CA ASP A 114 -5.57 18.21 0.64
C ASP A 114 -5.98 16.74 0.78
N ALA A 115 -5.00 15.88 1.01
CA ALA A 115 -5.21 14.46 1.20
C ALA A 115 -4.55 13.99 2.49
N LEU A 116 -5.29 13.29 3.32
CA LEU A 116 -4.73 12.56 4.46
C LEU A 116 -4.19 11.22 3.96
N LEU A 117 -2.90 11.00 4.14
CA LEU A 117 -2.19 9.81 3.69
C LEU A 117 -2.22 8.74 4.78
N GLY A 118 -2.26 7.47 4.36
CA GLY A 118 -2.28 6.33 5.27
C GLY A 118 -0.90 5.78 5.62
N HIS A 119 -0.91 4.55 6.13
CA HIS A 119 0.28 3.85 6.63
C HIS A 119 1.37 3.63 5.58
N THR A 120 1.02 3.57 4.29
CA THR A 120 1.99 3.48 3.17
C THR A 120 3.07 4.57 3.26
N PHE A 121 2.70 5.74 3.77
CA PHE A 121 3.58 6.88 3.97
C PHE A 121 4.02 6.98 5.43
N ALA A 122 3.10 6.82 6.38
CA ALA A 122 3.36 6.99 7.80
C ALA A 122 4.49 6.06 8.30
N THR A 123 4.48 4.78 7.89
CA THR A 123 5.50 3.80 8.35
C THR A 123 6.91 4.17 7.86
N PRO A 124 7.17 4.47 6.57
CA PRO A 124 8.48 4.97 6.16
C PRO A 124 8.81 6.36 6.68
N PHE A 125 7.84 7.23 6.94
CA PHE A 125 8.11 8.53 7.57
C PHE A 125 8.71 8.35 8.96
N GLU A 126 8.20 7.39 9.74
CA GLU A 126 8.75 7.08 11.07
C GLU A 126 10.18 6.55 11.00
N TYR A 127 10.48 5.59 10.12
CA TYR A 127 11.71 4.81 10.23
C TYR A 127 12.75 5.08 9.14
N VAL A 128 12.36 5.71 8.02
CA VAL A 128 13.29 6.11 6.94
C VAL A 128 13.61 7.60 7.02
N LEU A 129 12.57 8.43 7.21
CA LEU A 129 12.78 9.88 7.28
C LEU A 129 13.21 10.31 8.68
N GLU A 130 12.62 9.78 9.72
CA GLU A 130 12.87 10.17 11.11
C GLU A 130 12.82 11.71 11.25
N ASP A 131 13.87 12.35 11.75
CA ASP A 131 13.94 13.80 11.93
C ASP A 131 14.43 14.58 10.67
N ARG A 132 14.56 13.88 9.52
CA ARG A 132 15.04 14.50 8.27
C ARG A 132 13.97 15.40 7.66
N ASN A 133 14.24 16.68 7.59
CA ASN A 133 13.33 17.68 7.03
C ASN A 133 13.58 17.86 5.52
N ILE A 134 13.30 16.83 4.74
CA ILE A 134 13.40 16.83 3.28
C ILE A 134 12.00 16.93 2.69
N PRO A 135 11.69 17.89 1.80
CA PRO A 135 10.38 17.97 1.16
C PRO A 135 10.03 16.67 0.42
N VAL A 136 8.76 16.27 0.49
CA VAL A 136 8.25 15.02 -0.11
C VAL A 136 7.20 15.33 -1.16
N VAL A 137 7.30 14.71 -2.33
CA VAL A 137 6.23 14.69 -3.34
C VAL A 137 5.58 13.31 -3.34
N PRO A 138 4.39 13.14 -2.75
CA PRO A 138 3.69 11.86 -2.78
C PRO A 138 3.07 11.59 -4.14
N PHE A 139 3.29 10.38 -4.64
CA PHE A 139 2.71 9.87 -5.86
C PHE A 139 2.04 8.51 -5.62
N PHE A 140 0.78 8.39 -5.98
CA PHE A 140 -0.04 7.20 -5.74
C PHE A 140 -0.21 6.32 -6.97
N THR A 141 -0.23 5.01 -6.72
CA THR A 141 -0.63 3.99 -7.69
C THR A 141 -1.78 3.17 -7.11
N ASN A 142 -2.82 2.93 -7.91
CA ASN A 142 -3.84 1.95 -7.57
C ASN A 142 -3.26 0.53 -7.69
N VAL A 143 -3.24 -0.20 -6.57
CA VAL A 143 -2.69 -1.55 -6.49
C VAL A 143 -3.70 -2.61 -6.03
N TYR A 144 -4.91 -2.19 -5.60
CA TYR A 144 -5.91 -3.10 -5.01
C TYR A 144 -7.27 -3.13 -5.71
N LEU A 145 -7.60 -2.12 -6.51
CA LEU A 145 -8.92 -2.04 -7.16
C LEU A 145 -8.81 -2.19 -8.67
N PRO A 146 -8.98 -3.40 -9.20
CA PRO A 146 -8.94 -3.61 -10.64
C PRO A 146 -9.99 -2.76 -11.40
N PRO A 147 -9.63 -2.30 -12.62
CA PRO A 147 -8.44 -2.67 -13.38
C PRO A 147 -7.18 -1.95 -12.88
N LEU A 148 -6.10 -2.72 -12.68
CA LEU A 148 -4.80 -2.17 -12.27
C LEU A 148 -3.95 -1.75 -13.49
N PRO A 149 -3.02 -0.78 -13.35
CA PRO A 149 -2.04 -0.53 -14.38
C PRO A 149 -1.12 -1.74 -14.56
N THR A 150 -0.53 -1.89 -15.74
CA THR A 150 0.51 -2.91 -15.97
C THR A 150 1.87 -2.42 -15.48
N MET A 151 2.79 -3.36 -15.21
CA MET A 151 4.19 -3.02 -14.88
C MET A 151 4.85 -2.19 -15.98
N GLN A 152 4.52 -2.45 -17.26
CA GLN A 152 5.03 -1.68 -18.41
C GLN A 152 4.48 -0.25 -18.42
N GLN A 153 3.18 -0.04 -18.06
CA GLN A 153 2.62 1.30 -17.92
C GLN A 153 3.29 2.06 -16.76
N CYS A 154 3.54 1.38 -15.65
CA CYS A 154 4.29 1.95 -14.53
C CYS A 154 5.71 2.33 -14.93
N ALA A 155 6.43 1.46 -15.65
CA ALA A 155 7.78 1.77 -16.13
C ALA A 155 7.81 2.91 -17.15
N ALA A 156 6.83 2.97 -18.06
CA ALA A 156 6.69 4.07 -19.01
C ALA A 156 6.45 5.41 -18.29
N LEU A 157 5.58 5.42 -17.27
CA LEU A 157 5.35 6.58 -16.41
C LEU A 157 6.66 6.99 -15.71
N GLY A 158 7.37 6.04 -15.12
CA GLY A 158 8.66 6.29 -14.46
C GLY A 158 9.69 6.90 -15.40
N SER A 159 9.78 6.40 -16.65
CA SER A 159 10.67 6.96 -17.65
C SER A 159 10.33 8.40 -18.00
N ALA A 160 9.02 8.73 -18.12
CA ALA A 160 8.57 10.11 -18.34
C ALA A 160 8.91 11.02 -17.16
N ILE A 161 8.72 10.56 -15.92
CA ILE A 161 9.12 11.28 -14.70
C ILE A 161 10.63 11.57 -14.71
N ALA A 162 11.46 10.58 -15.05
CA ALA A 162 12.91 10.75 -15.10
C ALA A 162 13.34 11.82 -16.13
N GLU A 163 12.68 11.86 -17.31
CA GLU A 163 12.95 12.90 -18.30
C GLU A 163 12.55 14.31 -17.81
N ILE A 164 11.44 14.43 -17.08
CA ILE A 164 11.02 15.70 -16.48
C ILE A 164 12.06 16.14 -15.42
N ILE A 165 12.51 15.22 -14.55
CA ILE A 165 13.52 15.49 -13.52
C ILE A 165 14.82 16.01 -14.14
N LYS A 166 15.28 15.44 -15.26
CA LYS A 166 16.50 15.93 -15.97
C LYS A 166 16.40 17.39 -16.37
N GLY A 167 15.20 17.89 -16.70
CA GLY A 167 14.94 19.28 -17.02
C GLY A 167 14.92 20.23 -15.82
N ARG A 168 14.94 19.71 -14.61
CA ARG A 168 14.90 20.46 -13.36
C ARG A 168 16.32 20.68 -12.80
N LYS A 169 16.43 21.11 -11.55
CA LYS A 169 17.70 21.37 -10.86
C LYS A 169 17.91 20.51 -9.61
N GLU A 170 16.83 19.92 -9.10
CA GLU A 170 16.82 19.22 -7.82
C GLU A 170 17.55 17.87 -7.91
N ARG A 171 18.16 17.52 -6.80
CA ARG A 171 18.67 16.18 -6.50
C ARG A 171 17.53 15.38 -5.89
N VAL A 172 17.08 14.33 -6.58
CA VAL A 172 15.86 13.59 -6.22
C VAL A 172 16.22 12.23 -5.62
N ALA A 173 15.72 11.93 -4.42
CA ALA A 173 15.64 10.58 -3.93
C ALA A 173 14.30 9.96 -4.35
N VAL A 174 14.31 8.69 -4.75
CA VAL A 174 13.09 7.94 -5.08
C VAL A 174 12.88 6.85 -4.04
N ILE A 175 11.73 6.88 -3.37
CA ILE A 175 11.30 5.85 -2.44
C ILE A 175 10.09 5.14 -3.05
N ALA A 176 10.22 3.84 -3.34
CA ALA A 176 9.10 3.01 -3.78
C ALA A 176 8.58 2.19 -2.59
N SER A 177 7.45 2.62 -2.04
CA SER A 177 6.83 2.01 -0.89
C SER A 177 5.91 0.87 -1.33
N GLY A 178 6.21 -0.35 -0.91
CA GLY A 178 5.44 -1.53 -1.24
C GLY A 178 6.05 -2.77 -0.59
N GLY A 179 5.21 -3.55 0.09
CA GLY A 179 5.57 -4.86 0.58
C GLY A 179 5.65 -5.88 -0.56
N MET A 180 6.26 -7.02 -0.27
CA MET A 180 6.22 -8.19 -1.15
C MET A 180 4.97 -9.02 -0.83
N SER A 181 5.00 -10.32 -1.03
CA SER A 181 3.80 -11.14 -0.95
C SER A 181 3.00 -10.94 0.33
N HIS A 182 1.75 -10.51 0.18
CA HIS A 182 0.74 -10.45 1.24
C HIS A 182 -0.66 -10.30 0.63
N TYR A 183 -1.69 -10.63 1.41
CA TYR A 183 -3.07 -10.71 0.92
C TYR A 183 -4.07 -10.10 1.92
N PRO A 184 -3.95 -8.81 2.28
CA PRO A 184 -4.77 -8.20 3.33
C PRO A 184 -6.27 -8.31 3.00
N GLY A 185 -7.06 -8.74 3.99
CA GLY A 185 -8.50 -8.92 3.87
C GLY A 185 -8.95 -10.22 3.20
N THR A 186 -8.04 -11.10 2.79
CA THR A 186 -8.38 -12.38 2.16
C THR A 186 -8.08 -13.57 3.07
N GLU A 187 -8.67 -14.73 2.78
CA GLU A 187 -8.40 -16.00 3.47
C GLU A 187 -6.94 -16.46 3.33
N LYS A 188 -6.24 -15.96 2.29
CA LYS A 188 -4.84 -16.28 2.03
C LYS A 188 -3.86 -15.44 2.86
N TYR A 189 -4.32 -14.48 3.64
CA TYR A 189 -3.49 -13.57 4.43
C TYR A 189 -2.39 -14.28 5.25
N PRO A 190 -2.65 -15.45 5.92
CA PRO A 190 -1.60 -16.15 6.68
C PRO A 190 -0.67 -17.02 5.82
N TYR A 191 -0.78 -16.99 4.48
CA TYR A 191 -0.05 -17.88 3.58
C TYR A 191 0.58 -17.13 2.39
N PRO A 192 1.53 -16.21 2.62
CA PRO A 192 2.23 -15.50 1.53
C PRO A 192 3.08 -16.42 0.66
N GLU A 193 3.38 -15.96 -0.55
CA GLU A 193 4.19 -16.68 -1.54
C GLU A 193 5.68 -16.32 -1.42
N TYR A 194 6.31 -16.65 -0.29
CA TYR A 194 7.71 -16.29 -0.03
C TYR A 194 8.70 -16.84 -1.06
N ASP A 195 8.46 -18.01 -1.63
CA ASP A 195 9.33 -18.56 -2.68
C ASP A 195 9.30 -17.69 -3.93
N PHE A 196 8.15 -17.08 -4.23
CA PHE A 196 8.06 -16.11 -5.32
C PHE A 196 8.81 -14.81 -4.99
N ASP A 197 8.73 -14.34 -3.77
CA ASP A 197 9.49 -13.17 -3.31
C ASP A 197 11.00 -13.42 -3.43
N TYR A 198 11.49 -14.59 -3.01
CA TYR A 198 12.90 -14.95 -3.16
C TYR A 198 13.35 -15.00 -4.62
N TRP A 199 12.51 -15.51 -5.53
CA TRP A 199 12.80 -15.46 -6.94
C TRP A 199 12.91 -14.01 -7.44
N MET A 200 11.94 -13.17 -7.09
CA MET A 200 11.89 -11.78 -7.53
C MET A 200 13.10 -10.99 -7.02
N ILE A 201 13.46 -11.14 -5.74
CA ILE A 201 14.67 -10.54 -5.16
C ILE A 201 15.91 -10.97 -5.93
N ALA A 202 16.05 -12.27 -6.23
CA ALA A 202 17.20 -12.77 -6.98
C ALA A 202 17.29 -12.19 -8.40
N GLU A 203 16.16 -12.00 -9.09
CA GLU A 203 16.13 -11.35 -10.41
C GLU A 203 16.53 -9.87 -10.32
N LEU A 204 16.03 -9.16 -9.30
CA LEU A 204 16.38 -7.75 -9.05
C LEU A 204 17.87 -7.59 -8.72
N GLU A 205 18.46 -8.47 -7.90
CA GLU A 205 19.89 -8.42 -7.58
C GLU A 205 20.79 -8.72 -8.78
N ARG A 206 20.30 -9.51 -9.75
CA ARG A 206 21.02 -9.75 -11.01
C ARG A 206 20.88 -8.60 -12.01
N GLY A 207 19.97 -7.66 -11.79
CA GLY A 207 19.61 -6.62 -12.74
C GLY A 207 18.72 -7.13 -13.87
N ASN A 208 18.09 -8.32 -13.72
CA ASN A 208 17.09 -8.84 -14.65
C ASN A 208 15.71 -8.22 -14.37
N ILE A 209 15.66 -6.89 -14.41
CA ILE A 209 14.46 -6.11 -14.10
C ILE A 209 13.32 -6.46 -15.06
N ASP A 210 13.63 -6.80 -16.30
CA ASP A 210 12.62 -7.17 -17.30
C ASP A 210 11.82 -8.41 -16.89
N ALA A 211 12.38 -9.35 -16.12
CA ALA A 211 11.64 -10.49 -15.60
C ALA A 211 10.50 -10.05 -14.67
N VAL A 212 10.74 -9.01 -13.86
CA VAL A 212 9.73 -8.43 -12.94
C VAL A 212 8.77 -7.53 -13.73
N LEU A 213 9.25 -6.71 -14.65
CA LEU A 213 8.40 -5.83 -15.47
C LEU A 213 7.44 -6.59 -16.40
N ASN A 214 7.73 -7.84 -16.71
CA ASN A 214 6.85 -8.69 -17.54
C ASN A 214 5.72 -9.37 -16.75
N LEU A 215 5.68 -9.22 -15.42
CA LEU A 215 4.57 -9.74 -14.63
C LEU A 215 3.28 -8.95 -14.95
N THR A 216 2.20 -9.69 -15.20
CA THR A 216 0.88 -9.09 -15.42
C THR A 216 0.25 -8.71 -14.09
N PRO A 217 -0.71 -7.76 -14.07
CA PRO A 217 -1.44 -7.42 -12.84
C PRO A 217 -2.12 -8.62 -12.18
N THR A 218 -2.61 -9.58 -12.96
CA THR A 218 -3.23 -10.81 -12.44
C THR A 218 -2.21 -11.78 -11.83
N GLN A 219 -0.98 -11.80 -12.35
CA GLN A 219 0.11 -12.57 -11.76
C GLN A 219 0.59 -11.94 -10.45
N LEU A 220 0.64 -10.60 -10.38
CA LEU A 220 0.94 -9.88 -9.15
C LEU A 220 -0.15 -10.11 -8.09
N ASP A 221 -1.43 -10.09 -8.46
CA ASP A 221 -2.55 -10.45 -7.57
C ASP A 221 -2.40 -11.89 -7.06
N GLU A 222 -2.12 -12.85 -7.95
CA GLU A 222 -2.02 -14.26 -7.59
C GLU A 222 -0.86 -14.56 -6.63
N THR A 223 0.20 -13.76 -6.67
CA THR A 223 1.37 -13.88 -5.78
C THR A 223 1.37 -12.90 -4.61
N GLY A 224 0.33 -12.06 -4.48
CA GLY A 224 0.22 -11.05 -3.43
C GLY A 224 1.21 -9.89 -3.57
N ASN A 225 1.71 -9.64 -4.77
CA ASN A 225 2.77 -8.66 -5.04
C ASN A 225 2.27 -7.43 -5.81
N THR A 226 1.00 -7.05 -5.65
CA THR A 226 0.41 -5.93 -6.41
C THR A 226 1.11 -4.59 -6.14
N GLU A 227 1.70 -4.40 -4.98
CA GLU A 227 2.44 -3.19 -4.62
C GLU A 227 3.76 -3.01 -5.36
N MET A 228 4.24 -4.06 -6.05
CA MET A 228 5.38 -3.97 -6.97
C MET A 228 5.12 -3.01 -8.15
N LEU A 229 3.87 -2.60 -8.38
CA LEU A 229 3.54 -1.55 -9.35
C LEU A 229 4.24 -0.22 -8.99
N ASN A 230 4.41 0.11 -7.70
CA ASN A 230 5.19 1.27 -7.26
C ASN A 230 6.68 1.12 -7.62
N TRP A 231 7.23 -0.09 -7.44
CA TRP A 231 8.61 -0.38 -7.83
C TRP A 231 8.77 -0.34 -9.36
N GLY A 232 7.72 -0.72 -10.11
CA GLY A 232 7.69 -0.61 -11.57
C GLY A 232 7.91 0.84 -12.05
N ILE A 233 7.32 1.82 -11.39
CA ILE A 233 7.57 3.25 -11.68
C ILE A 233 9.04 3.59 -11.37
N MET A 234 9.56 3.20 -10.22
CA MET A 234 10.98 3.40 -9.87
C MET A 234 11.91 2.75 -10.91
N PHE A 235 11.63 1.52 -11.35
CA PHE A 235 12.45 0.86 -12.39
C PHE A 235 12.44 1.61 -13.71
N GLY A 236 11.31 2.21 -14.09
CA GLY A 236 11.24 3.12 -15.25
C GLY A 236 12.15 4.34 -15.11
N MET A 237 12.29 4.86 -13.90
CA MET A 237 13.11 6.03 -13.61
C MET A 237 14.62 5.74 -13.62
N ILE A 238 15.03 4.59 -13.09
CA ILE A 238 16.46 4.24 -12.88
C ILE A 238 17.00 3.23 -13.90
N GLY A 239 16.15 2.71 -14.78
CA GLY A 239 16.52 1.71 -15.78
C GLY A 239 16.77 0.32 -15.18
N ARG A 240 17.75 -0.42 -15.73
CA ARG A 240 18.08 -1.80 -15.32
C ARG A 240 19.19 -1.85 -14.27
N ALA A 241 19.21 -0.89 -13.36
CA ALA A 241 20.16 -0.92 -12.24
C ALA A 241 19.91 -2.16 -11.37
N PRO A 242 20.95 -2.96 -11.05
CA PRO A 242 20.78 -4.10 -10.14
C PRO A 242 20.50 -3.60 -8.74
N GLY A 243 19.57 -4.30 -8.06
CA GLY A 243 19.29 -4.08 -6.65
C GLY A 243 20.34 -4.70 -5.73
N GLU A 244 20.41 -4.21 -4.52
CA GLU A 244 21.13 -4.81 -3.40
C GLU A 244 20.13 -5.04 -2.27
N LEU A 245 19.97 -6.30 -1.88
CA LEU A 245 19.11 -6.66 -0.74
C LEU A 245 19.74 -6.16 0.55
N ILE A 246 19.01 -5.35 1.32
CA ILE A 246 19.38 -4.94 2.67
C ILE A 246 18.84 -5.95 3.68
N GLN A 247 17.55 -6.27 3.55
CA GLN A 247 16.86 -7.24 4.41
C GLN A 247 15.64 -7.80 3.70
N TYR A 248 15.37 -9.08 3.93
CA TYR A 248 14.07 -9.69 3.66
C TYR A 248 13.61 -10.43 4.92
N THR A 249 12.44 -10.09 5.41
CA THR A 249 11.85 -10.68 6.62
C THR A 249 10.50 -11.31 6.26
N PRO A 250 10.42 -12.65 6.15
CA PRO A 250 9.14 -13.33 5.97
C PRO A 250 8.42 -13.38 7.33
N THR A 251 7.48 -12.47 7.55
CA THR A 251 6.60 -12.54 8.73
C THR A 251 5.48 -13.53 8.47
N TRP A 252 4.66 -13.86 9.46
CA TRP A 252 3.59 -14.86 9.29
C TRP A 252 2.54 -14.50 8.24
N HIS A 253 2.46 -13.23 7.82
CA HIS A 253 1.43 -12.73 6.89
C HIS A 253 1.96 -11.85 5.76
N HIS A 254 3.26 -11.52 5.75
CA HIS A 254 3.78 -10.52 4.84
C HIS A 254 5.28 -10.70 4.57
N GLY A 255 5.68 -10.58 3.32
CA GLY A 255 7.09 -10.50 2.91
C GLY A 255 7.60 -9.06 3.03
N HIS A 256 8.42 -8.76 4.03
CA HIS A 256 9.02 -7.44 4.19
C HIS A 256 10.34 -7.34 3.43
N GLY A 257 10.32 -6.74 2.25
CA GLY A 257 11.50 -6.54 1.40
C GLY A 257 12.06 -5.12 1.48
N TYR A 258 13.37 -5.01 1.61
CA TYR A 258 14.13 -3.76 1.67
C TYR A 258 15.31 -3.85 0.72
N MET A 259 15.30 -3.06 -0.35
CA MET A 259 16.33 -3.11 -1.38
C MET A 259 16.74 -1.70 -1.80
N ARG A 260 18.02 -1.49 -2.02
CA ARG A 260 18.53 -0.25 -2.60
C ARG A 260 18.95 -0.44 -4.05
N PHE A 261 18.76 0.60 -4.87
CA PHE A 261 19.14 0.67 -6.26
C PHE A 261 19.96 1.93 -6.48
N LEU A 262 21.24 1.75 -6.76
CA LEU A 262 22.17 2.87 -6.98
C LEU A 262 22.54 2.92 -8.45
N PRO A 263 22.01 3.85 -9.24
CA PRO A 263 22.19 3.92 -10.69
C PRO A 263 23.65 3.94 -11.14
N HIS A 264 24.57 4.35 -10.26
CA HIS A 264 25.99 4.54 -10.58
C HIS A 264 26.96 3.62 -9.84
N ARG A 265 26.46 2.70 -8.99
CA ARG A 265 27.34 1.74 -8.30
C ARG A 265 27.70 0.54 -9.18
N LYS A 266 28.95 0.08 -9.06
CA LYS A 266 29.35 -1.23 -9.62
C LYS A 266 28.54 -2.32 -8.92
N ARG A 267 28.08 -3.30 -9.74
CA ARG A 267 27.34 -4.46 -9.29
C ARG A 267 28.05 -5.16 -8.14
N GLN A 268 27.36 -5.30 -7.00
CA GLN A 268 27.82 -6.15 -5.91
C GLN A 268 27.46 -7.62 -6.16
N LYS A 269 28.12 -8.52 -5.46
CA LYS A 269 27.76 -9.95 -5.54
C LYS A 269 26.39 -10.16 -4.88
N PRO A 270 25.41 -10.78 -5.59
CA PRO A 270 24.09 -11.04 -5.03
C PRO A 270 24.15 -11.79 -3.69
N MET A 271 23.37 -11.36 -2.71
CA MET A 271 23.24 -12.06 -1.42
C MET A 271 22.40 -13.33 -1.55
N MET A 272 21.36 -13.27 -2.38
CA MET A 272 20.49 -14.41 -2.62
C MET A 272 21.12 -15.35 -3.63
N LYS A 273 21.29 -16.62 -3.24
CA LYS A 273 21.59 -17.66 -4.23
C LYS A 273 20.42 -17.77 -5.18
N THR A 274 20.71 -17.92 -6.48
CA THR A 274 19.70 -18.22 -7.49
C THR A 274 18.85 -19.38 -7.02
N ARG A 275 17.60 -19.11 -6.68
CA ARG A 275 16.58 -20.15 -6.65
C ARG A 275 15.98 -20.17 -8.05
N GLU A 276 16.13 -21.28 -8.76
CA GLU A 276 15.25 -21.53 -9.89
C GLU A 276 13.83 -21.48 -9.35
N LEU A 277 12.93 -20.78 -10.03
CA LEU A 277 11.51 -20.95 -9.79
C LEU A 277 11.24 -22.43 -9.94
N TYR A 278 10.97 -23.12 -8.88
CA TYR A 278 10.71 -24.55 -8.82
C TYR A 278 9.69 -24.98 -9.84
N GLY A 279 10.13 -25.50 -11.00
CA GLY A 279 9.24 -25.88 -12.10
C GLY A 279 8.39 -24.77 -12.67
N GLY A 280 8.65 -23.52 -12.31
CA GLY A 280 7.86 -22.33 -12.56
C GLY A 280 6.65 -22.21 -11.63
N PHE A 281 6.39 -21.00 -11.13
CA PHE A 281 5.10 -20.72 -10.49
C PHE A 281 3.99 -20.89 -11.53
N LYS A 282 3.02 -21.76 -11.26
CA LYS A 282 1.93 -22.04 -12.21
C LYS A 282 0.80 -21.04 -11.99
N PHE A 283 0.82 -19.97 -12.78
CA PHE A 283 -0.29 -19.02 -12.77
C PHE A 283 -1.58 -19.63 -13.30
N SER A 284 -2.69 -19.30 -12.67
CA SER A 284 -4.02 -19.81 -13.09
C SER A 284 -4.50 -19.21 -14.40
N ASN A 285 -4.04 -18.01 -14.78
CA ASN A 285 -4.49 -17.22 -15.92
C ASN A 285 -6.02 -16.99 -15.97
N GLN A 286 -6.70 -17.00 -14.82
CA GLN A 286 -8.16 -16.88 -14.71
C GLN A 286 -8.62 -15.46 -14.31
N GLY A 287 -7.79 -14.44 -14.51
CA GLY A 287 -8.07 -13.08 -14.08
C GLY A 287 -7.63 -12.84 -12.63
N PHE A 288 -8.18 -11.79 -12.01
CA PHE A 288 -7.91 -11.46 -10.61
C PHE A 288 -8.48 -12.52 -9.69
N LYS A 289 -7.65 -13.08 -8.82
CA LYS A 289 -8.01 -14.17 -7.92
C LYS A 289 -8.47 -13.62 -6.56
N PHE A 290 -7.73 -12.68 -5.99
CA PHE A 290 -7.97 -12.17 -4.66
C PHE A 290 -8.65 -10.80 -4.68
N TYR A 291 -8.15 -9.84 -5.42
CA TYR A 291 -8.70 -8.49 -5.47
C TYR A 291 -9.53 -8.28 -6.76
N LYS A 292 -10.75 -8.81 -6.73
CA LYS A 292 -11.69 -8.64 -7.84
C LYS A 292 -12.28 -7.23 -7.85
N PRO A 293 -12.69 -6.71 -9.03
CA PRO A 293 -13.44 -5.47 -9.09
C PRO A 293 -14.67 -5.56 -8.17
N PRO A 294 -14.96 -4.55 -7.33
CA PRO A 294 -16.16 -4.53 -6.51
C PRO A 294 -17.40 -4.61 -7.41
N ARG A 295 -18.40 -5.37 -6.99
CA ARG A 295 -19.66 -5.46 -7.74
C ARG A 295 -20.47 -4.18 -7.55
N ALA A 296 -21.19 -3.76 -8.58
CA ALA A 296 -22.06 -2.59 -8.53
C ALA A 296 -23.14 -2.71 -7.43
N GLU A 297 -23.64 -3.93 -7.20
CA GLU A 297 -24.62 -4.24 -6.18
C GLU A 297 -24.09 -3.97 -4.76
N ALA A 298 -22.79 -4.10 -4.55
CA ALA A 298 -22.14 -3.84 -3.26
C ALA A 298 -21.76 -2.36 -3.03
N ALA A 299 -22.10 -1.45 -3.94
CA ALA A 299 -21.68 -0.05 -3.87
C ALA A 299 -22.10 0.64 -2.57
N LYS A 300 -23.30 0.36 -2.07
CA LYS A 300 -23.83 0.94 -0.82
C LYS A 300 -23.10 0.41 0.40
N LEU A 301 -22.82 -0.89 0.47
CA LEU A 301 -22.02 -1.48 1.54
C LEU A 301 -20.58 -0.98 1.52
N ASN A 302 -19.96 -0.91 0.33
CA ASN A 302 -18.62 -0.32 0.21
C ASN A 302 -18.59 1.13 0.71
N LYS A 303 -19.62 1.93 0.38
CA LYS A 303 -19.75 3.30 0.87
C LYS A 303 -19.93 3.36 2.38
N LEU A 304 -20.82 2.55 2.95
CA LEU A 304 -21.03 2.49 4.39
C LEU A 304 -19.73 2.16 5.15
N LEU A 305 -18.99 1.15 4.68
CA LEU A 305 -17.73 0.72 5.28
C LEU A 305 -16.65 1.80 5.18
N TYR A 306 -16.58 2.48 4.02
CA TYR A 306 -15.66 3.60 3.82
C TYR A 306 -15.98 4.77 4.77
N ASP A 307 -17.25 5.18 4.83
CA ASP A 307 -17.69 6.31 5.66
C ASP A 307 -17.52 5.99 7.16
N ALA A 308 -17.74 4.74 7.58
CA ALA A 308 -17.55 4.30 8.97
C ALA A 308 -16.11 4.49 9.45
N ARG A 309 -15.13 4.31 8.59
CA ARG A 309 -13.72 4.56 8.92
C ARG A 309 -13.42 6.03 9.23
N LEU A 310 -14.15 6.94 8.60
CA LEU A 310 -13.91 8.38 8.69
C LEU A 310 -14.78 9.07 9.74
N SER A 311 -15.81 8.37 10.25
CA SER A 311 -16.83 8.98 11.13
C SER A 311 -17.09 8.16 12.38
N PRO A 312 -16.47 8.50 13.53
CA PRO A 312 -16.78 7.87 14.82
C PRO A 312 -18.27 7.95 15.17
N SER A 313 -18.95 9.03 14.82
CA SER A 313 -20.39 9.17 15.07
C SER A 313 -21.23 8.22 14.23
N LEU A 314 -20.80 7.88 13.01
CA LEU A 314 -21.46 6.86 12.20
C LEU A 314 -21.24 5.48 12.81
N VAL A 315 -20.00 5.18 13.28
CA VAL A 315 -19.70 3.93 13.98
C VAL A 315 -20.62 3.73 15.19
N GLU A 316 -20.83 4.76 16.02
CA GLU A 316 -21.77 4.72 17.15
C GLU A 316 -23.21 4.43 16.68
N LYS A 317 -23.66 5.07 15.59
CA LYS A 317 -24.99 4.80 15.01
C LYS A 317 -25.12 3.38 14.49
N ILE A 318 -24.11 2.85 13.80
CA ILE A 318 -24.11 1.45 13.32
C ILE A 318 -24.36 0.50 14.49
N VAL A 319 -23.65 0.70 15.61
CA VAL A 319 -23.72 -0.21 16.76
C VAL A 319 -25.01 -0.05 17.59
N THR A 320 -25.60 1.14 17.61
CA THR A 320 -26.78 1.44 18.43
C THR A 320 -28.10 1.38 17.67
N ASN A 321 -28.12 1.70 16.39
CA ASN A 321 -29.32 1.77 15.55
C ASN A 321 -29.02 1.46 14.08
N LEU A 322 -28.64 0.22 13.79
CA LEU A 322 -28.30 -0.22 12.43
C LEU A 322 -29.48 -0.07 11.46
N ASP A 323 -30.72 -0.20 11.92
CA ASP A 323 -31.89 -0.06 11.07
C ASP A 323 -32.01 1.35 10.48
N GLN A 324 -31.78 2.39 11.28
CA GLN A 324 -31.76 3.77 10.77
C GLN A 324 -30.59 3.99 9.81
N VAL A 325 -29.40 3.43 10.08
CA VAL A 325 -28.26 3.51 9.15
C VAL A 325 -28.58 2.81 7.83
N ALA A 326 -29.25 1.67 7.89
CA ALA A 326 -29.67 0.95 6.68
C ALA A 326 -30.64 1.77 5.83
N GLU A 327 -31.59 2.49 6.45
CA GLU A 327 -32.47 3.43 5.76
C GLU A 327 -31.70 4.61 5.18
N ASP A 328 -30.82 5.26 5.96
CA ASP A 328 -30.01 6.41 5.53
C ASP A 328 -29.14 6.09 4.30
N TYR A 329 -28.61 4.87 4.21
CA TYR A 329 -27.79 4.38 3.10
C TYR A 329 -28.62 3.70 2.01
N GLY A 330 -29.93 3.51 2.21
CA GLY A 330 -30.83 2.83 1.29
C GLY A 330 -30.43 1.37 1.06
N LEU A 331 -29.95 0.69 2.12
CA LEU A 331 -29.56 -0.73 2.04
C LEU A 331 -30.79 -1.61 1.79
N SER A 332 -30.64 -2.62 0.94
CA SER A 332 -31.61 -3.69 0.80
C SER A 332 -31.68 -4.53 2.08
N PRO A 333 -32.73 -5.36 2.27
CA PRO A 333 -32.81 -6.28 3.39
C PRO A 333 -31.60 -7.24 3.49
N GLU A 334 -31.03 -7.63 2.35
CA GLU A 334 -29.84 -8.49 2.31
C GLU A 334 -28.58 -7.72 2.72
N GLU A 335 -28.36 -6.52 2.18
CA GLU A 335 -27.25 -5.65 2.57
C GLU A 335 -27.30 -5.30 4.06
N ARG A 336 -28.50 -5.01 4.59
CA ARG A 336 -28.70 -4.76 6.02
C ARG A 336 -28.33 -6.01 6.87
N ARG A 337 -28.72 -7.23 6.41
CA ARG A 337 -28.35 -8.49 7.08
C ARG A 337 -26.83 -8.69 7.10
N ILE A 338 -26.15 -8.37 6.01
CA ILE A 338 -24.68 -8.43 5.93
C ILE A 338 -24.05 -7.38 6.85
N ALA A 339 -24.56 -6.14 6.84
CA ALA A 339 -24.08 -5.08 7.71
C ALA A 339 -24.22 -5.40 9.21
N GLN A 340 -25.11 -6.34 9.60
CA GLN A 340 -25.23 -6.82 10.98
C GLN A 340 -23.90 -7.37 11.54
N ASN A 341 -23.02 -7.91 10.67
CA ASN A 341 -21.69 -8.37 11.08
C ASN A 341 -20.82 -7.25 11.70
N LEU A 342 -21.09 -5.97 11.38
CA LEU A 342 -20.41 -4.83 12.01
C LEU A 342 -20.78 -4.67 13.50
N VAL A 343 -21.92 -5.18 13.89
CA VAL A 343 -22.39 -5.18 15.29
C VAL A 343 -21.99 -6.48 15.99
N ASP A 344 -22.18 -7.61 15.31
CA ASP A 344 -21.99 -8.94 15.87
C ASP A 344 -20.52 -9.24 16.19
N VAL A 345 -19.60 -8.63 15.45
CA VAL A 345 -18.15 -8.74 15.72
C VAL A 345 -17.77 -8.32 17.14
N GLY A 346 -18.58 -7.47 17.77
CA GLY A 346 -18.34 -7.01 19.15
C GLY A 346 -18.41 -8.11 20.21
N ALA A 347 -19.18 -9.18 19.95
CA ALA A 347 -19.34 -10.34 20.84
C ALA A 347 -18.40 -11.50 20.47
N THR A 348 -17.47 -11.32 19.52
CA THR A 348 -16.61 -12.42 19.07
C THR A 348 -15.61 -12.85 20.14
N GLU A 349 -15.43 -14.16 20.28
CA GLU A 349 -14.30 -14.80 20.97
C GLU A 349 -13.20 -15.24 19.97
N GLY A 350 -13.47 -15.14 18.66
CA GLY A 350 -12.59 -15.47 17.56
C GLY A 350 -11.86 -14.27 16.98
N LYS A 351 -11.43 -14.40 15.73
CA LYS A 351 -10.75 -13.31 15.02
C LYS A 351 -11.76 -12.34 14.41
N VAL A 352 -11.44 -11.06 14.43
CA VAL A 352 -12.21 -10.00 13.77
C VAL A 352 -12.37 -10.29 12.27
N SER A 353 -11.33 -10.86 11.64
CA SER A 353 -11.33 -11.25 10.22
C SER A 353 -12.37 -12.32 9.86
N ASP A 354 -12.88 -13.09 10.82
CA ASP A 354 -13.89 -14.12 10.57
C ASP A 354 -15.24 -13.53 10.12
N TYR A 355 -15.42 -12.21 10.29
CA TYR A 355 -16.61 -11.47 9.86
C TYR A 355 -16.49 -10.85 8.45
N VAL A 356 -15.34 -10.98 7.79
CA VAL A 356 -15.09 -10.47 6.42
C VAL A 356 -15.83 -11.26 5.34
N PRO A 357 -15.87 -12.62 5.35
CA PRO A 357 -16.40 -13.41 4.25
C PRO A 357 -17.80 -13.03 3.78
N PRO A 358 -18.81 -12.77 4.64
CA PRO A 358 -20.15 -12.40 4.18
C PRO A 358 -20.20 -11.16 3.29
N PHE A 359 -19.33 -10.19 3.55
CA PHE A 359 -19.20 -8.99 2.72
C PHE A 359 -18.58 -9.31 1.36
N VAL A 360 -17.52 -10.12 1.36
CA VAL A 360 -16.78 -10.49 0.13
C VAL A 360 -17.66 -11.37 -0.79
N GLU A 361 -18.41 -12.32 -0.24
CA GLU A 361 -19.35 -13.15 -0.98
C GLU A 361 -20.42 -12.31 -1.68
N PHE A 362 -20.91 -11.27 -1.04
CA PHE A 362 -21.86 -10.32 -1.63
C PHE A 362 -21.22 -9.44 -2.73
N GLY A 363 -19.89 -9.25 -2.70
CA GLY A 363 -19.14 -8.49 -3.71
C GLY A 363 -18.51 -7.21 -3.20
N VAL A 364 -18.44 -7.02 -1.88
CA VAL A 364 -17.62 -5.98 -1.25
C VAL A 364 -16.14 -6.32 -1.45
N HIS A 365 -15.31 -5.30 -1.65
CA HIS A 365 -13.87 -5.49 -1.75
C HIS A 365 -13.28 -6.00 -0.42
N PRO A 366 -12.41 -7.05 -0.42
CA PRO A 366 -11.94 -7.69 0.81
C PRO A 366 -11.27 -6.72 1.79
N LEU A 367 -10.40 -5.85 1.28
CA LEU A 367 -9.72 -4.87 2.11
C LEU A 367 -10.70 -3.84 2.71
N MET A 368 -11.72 -3.41 1.97
CA MET A 368 -12.75 -2.50 2.49
C MET A 368 -13.58 -3.16 3.58
N ALA A 369 -13.95 -4.43 3.41
CA ALA A 369 -14.65 -5.20 4.43
C ALA A 369 -13.82 -5.30 5.72
N LEU A 370 -12.55 -5.68 5.60
CA LEU A 370 -11.63 -5.77 6.74
C LEU A 370 -11.52 -4.43 7.48
N MET A 371 -11.25 -3.35 6.77
CA MET A 371 -11.03 -2.03 7.36
C MET A 371 -12.30 -1.47 8.00
N GLY A 372 -13.46 -1.66 7.37
CA GLY A 372 -14.75 -1.25 7.94
C GLY A 372 -15.10 -2.00 9.23
N ILE A 373 -14.84 -3.32 9.27
CA ILE A 373 -15.01 -4.14 10.48
C ILE A 373 -14.06 -3.69 11.58
N HIS A 374 -12.79 -3.45 11.28
CA HIS A 374 -11.83 -2.95 12.27
C HIS A 374 -12.21 -1.57 12.80
N ALA A 375 -12.75 -0.69 11.98
CA ALA A 375 -13.22 0.63 12.43
C ALA A 375 -14.41 0.53 13.40
N THR A 376 -15.30 -0.45 13.22
CA THR A 376 -16.49 -0.61 14.05
C THR A 376 -16.24 -1.46 15.32
N TYR A 377 -15.26 -2.36 15.28
CA TYR A 377 -15.01 -3.35 16.34
C TYR A 377 -14.87 -2.76 17.74
N PRO A 378 -14.12 -1.68 18.02
CA PRO A 378 -13.98 -1.14 19.38
C PRO A 378 -15.32 -0.71 19.98
N ALA A 379 -16.15 -0.03 19.19
CA ALA A 379 -17.48 0.41 19.64
C ALA A 379 -18.45 -0.78 19.79
N ALA A 380 -18.41 -1.73 18.85
CA ALA A 380 -19.20 -2.94 18.91
C ALA A 380 -18.85 -3.78 20.14
N LYS A 381 -17.58 -3.94 20.46
CA LYS A 381 -17.10 -4.67 21.65
C LYS A 381 -17.58 -4.00 22.94
N LYS A 382 -17.45 -2.68 23.03
CA LYS A 382 -17.94 -1.91 24.18
C LYS A 382 -19.46 -2.13 24.38
N ALA A 383 -20.23 -2.00 23.32
CA ALA A 383 -21.69 -2.20 23.38
C ALA A 383 -22.09 -3.65 23.75
N ALA A 384 -21.35 -4.65 23.25
CA ALA A 384 -21.57 -6.04 23.62
C ALA A 384 -21.31 -6.29 25.11
N GLN A 385 -20.21 -5.73 25.66
CA GLN A 385 -19.88 -5.84 27.10
C GLN A 385 -20.89 -5.13 28.01
N GLU A 386 -21.47 -4.01 27.57
CA GLU A 386 -22.53 -3.32 28.29
C GLU A 386 -23.83 -4.13 28.34
N ARG A 387 -24.15 -4.84 27.25
CA ARG A 387 -25.32 -5.75 27.17
C ARG A 387 -25.12 -7.06 27.94
N ASN A 388 -23.91 -7.56 27.99
CA ASN A 388 -23.56 -8.80 28.66
C ASN A 388 -22.23 -8.67 29.44
N PRO A 389 -22.28 -8.32 30.75
CA PRO A 389 -21.11 -8.12 31.59
C PRO A 389 -20.20 -9.36 31.75
N VAL A 390 -20.66 -10.54 31.35
CA VAL A 390 -19.86 -11.79 31.39
C VAL A 390 -18.79 -11.83 30.27
N LEU A 391 -18.94 -10.98 29.23
CA LEU A 391 -17.96 -10.86 28.12
C LEU A 391 -16.75 -9.96 28.46
N LYS A 392 -16.47 -9.74 29.74
CA LYS A 392 -15.32 -8.95 30.22
C LYS A 392 -14.01 -9.73 30.18
#